data_c81b0e4e6d3921ae15e6109593ff2f3e
#
_entry.id   c81b0e4e6d3921ae15e6109593ff2f3e
#
_cell.length_a   1.000
_cell.length_b   1.000
_cell.length_c   1.000
_cell.angle_alpha   90.00
_cell.angle_beta   90.00
_cell.angle_gamma   90.00
#
_symmetry.space_group_name_H-M   'P 1'
#
loop_
_entity.id
_entity.type
_entity.pdbx_description
1 polymer ?
#
loop_
_entity_poly.entity_id
_entity_poly.type
_entity_poly.pdbx_seq_one_letter_code
_entity_poly.pdbx_strand_id
1 'polypeptide(L)'
;MKKSGVKEGMVLVNAMHITASVFINDDEEGLHRDFTDFLEKLVPYDVKRYRHNLTGEDNGDSHIKRQLFGREAVVAITKGKLDFGPWEQIFYGEFDGRRKKRVLVKVIGE
;
A
#
# COMPACT_ATOMS: atom_id res chain seq x y z
N MET A 1 -4.46 16.68 -6.89
CA MET A 1 -5.88 17.13 -6.73
C MET A 1 -6.20 18.35 -7.56
N LYS A 2 -5.33 19.33 -7.61
CA LYS A 2 -5.61 20.56 -8.39
C LYS A 2 -5.89 20.28 -9.88
N LYS A 3 -5.20 19.31 -10.46
CA LYS A 3 -5.40 18.96 -11.88
C LYS A 3 -6.77 18.36 -12.19
N SER A 4 -7.39 17.69 -11.22
CA SER A 4 -8.70 17.08 -11.42
C SER A 4 -9.84 18.09 -11.37
N GLY A 5 -9.65 19.20 -10.67
CA GLY A 5 -10.69 20.20 -10.46
C GLY A 5 -11.81 19.77 -9.52
N VAL A 6 -11.72 18.59 -8.93
CA VAL A 6 -12.74 18.08 -8.01
C VAL A 6 -12.65 18.79 -6.68
N LYS A 7 -13.80 19.31 -6.19
CA LYS A 7 -13.90 20.00 -4.92
C LYS A 7 -14.47 19.14 -3.81
N GLU A 8 -15.42 18.28 -4.17
CA GLU A 8 -16.07 17.37 -3.21
C GLU A 8 -16.14 15.99 -3.87
N GLY A 9 -15.62 14.98 -3.18
CA GLY A 9 -15.61 13.63 -3.73
C GLY A 9 -14.64 12.72 -3.00
N MET A 10 -14.02 11.84 -3.74
CA MET A 10 -13.05 10.91 -3.20
C MET A 10 -11.99 10.53 -4.22
N VAL A 11 -10.82 10.13 -3.75
CA VAL A 11 -9.76 9.58 -4.57
C VAL A 11 -9.48 8.14 -4.16
N LEU A 12 -9.35 7.26 -5.16
CA LEU A 12 -8.90 5.90 -5.00
C LEU A 12 -7.42 5.84 -5.37
N VAL A 13 -6.61 5.26 -4.49
CA VAL A 13 -5.20 4.97 -4.78
C VAL A 13 -5.03 3.46 -4.64
N ASN A 14 -4.70 2.79 -5.73
CA ASN A 14 -4.78 1.34 -5.84
C ASN A 14 -3.46 0.75 -6.35
N ALA A 15 -2.87 -0.15 -5.56
CA ALA A 15 -1.68 -0.90 -6.00
C ALA A 15 -2.11 -2.00 -6.98
N MET A 16 -1.64 -1.91 -8.20
CA MET A 16 -2.04 -2.79 -9.30
C MET A 16 -1.07 -3.96 -9.47
N HIS A 17 -0.64 -4.53 -8.36
CA HIS A 17 0.22 -5.72 -8.36
C HIS A 17 -0.04 -6.54 -7.11
N ILE A 18 -0.01 -7.86 -7.26
CA ILE A 18 -0.38 -8.79 -6.19
C ILE A 18 0.62 -8.82 -5.02
N THR A 19 1.81 -8.23 -5.18
CA THR A 19 2.84 -8.17 -4.14
C THR A 19 3.13 -6.74 -3.66
N ALA A 20 2.22 -5.82 -3.93
CA ALA A 20 2.32 -4.44 -3.48
C ALA A 20 1.04 -4.00 -2.79
N SER A 21 1.11 -2.94 -2.03
CA SER A 21 0.02 -2.45 -1.20
C SER A 21 -0.02 -0.93 -1.17
N VAL A 22 -1.18 -0.37 -0.88
CA VAL A 22 -1.35 1.04 -0.52
C VAL A 22 -2.06 1.07 0.82
N PHE A 23 -1.53 1.85 1.75
CA PHE A 23 -2.10 1.97 3.09
C PHE A 23 -1.88 3.39 3.63
N ILE A 24 -2.53 3.69 4.73
CA ILE A 24 -2.48 5.02 5.36
C ILE A 24 -1.95 4.87 6.78
N ASN A 25 -0.95 5.66 7.12
CA ASN A 25 -0.40 5.71 8.46
C ASN A 25 0.39 7.02 8.65
N ASP A 26 1.09 7.12 9.76
CA ASP A 26 1.93 8.27 10.08
C ASP A 26 3.33 8.11 9.46
N ASP A 27 3.89 9.19 8.97
CA ASP A 27 5.25 9.22 8.42
C ASP A 27 6.23 9.59 9.53
N GLU A 28 6.70 8.56 10.26
CA GLU A 28 7.64 8.73 11.35
C GLU A 28 8.66 7.59 11.28
N GLU A 29 9.94 7.93 11.32
CA GLU A 29 11.03 6.97 11.05
C GLU A 29 11.04 5.79 12.02
N GLY A 30 10.87 6.04 13.31
CA GLY A 30 10.83 4.98 14.33
C GLY A 30 9.67 4.02 14.11
N LEU A 31 8.52 4.57 13.74
CA LEU A 31 7.34 3.76 13.42
C LEU A 31 7.58 2.89 12.18
N HIS A 32 8.23 3.42 11.15
CA HIS A 32 8.56 2.63 9.96
C HIS A 32 9.48 1.46 10.30
N ARG A 33 10.45 1.67 11.18
CA ARG A 33 11.35 0.60 11.64
C ARG A 33 10.61 -0.44 12.46
N ASP A 34 9.79 -0.02 13.39
CA ASP A 34 8.96 -0.92 14.20
C ASP A 34 8.08 -1.79 13.33
N PHE A 35 7.46 -1.18 12.34
CA PHE A 35 6.59 -1.83 11.40
C PHE A 35 7.33 -2.88 10.57
N THR A 36 8.51 -2.51 10.04
CA THR A 36 9.34 -3.42 9.25
C THR A 36 9.80 -4.61 10.09
N ASP A 37 10.26 -4.35 11.32
CA ASP A 37 10.72 -5.41 12.22
C ASP A 37 9.59 -6.36 12.58
N PHE A 38 8.42 -5.81 12.91
CA PHE A 38 7.25 -6.61 13.23
C PHE A 38 6.81 -7.47 12.03
N LEU A 39 6.81 -6.88 10.84
CA LEU A 39 6.40 -7.57 9.63
C LEU A 39 7.33 -8.73 9.30
N GLU A 40 8.64 -8.54 9.45
CA GLU A 40 9.61 -9.62 9.21
C GLU A 40 9.51 -10.74 10.25
N LYS A 41 9.10 -10.45 11.47
CA LYS A 41 8.83 -11.49 12.47
C LYS A 41 7.58 -12.28 12.14
N LEU A 42 6.53 -11.60 11.70
CA LEU A 42 5.24 -12.21 11.43
C LEU A 42 5.25 -12.99 10.11
N VAL A 43 5.82 -12.41 9.07
CA VAL A 43 5.85 -12.98 7.72
C VAL A 43 7.26 -12.82 7.16
N PRO A 44 8.22 -13.65 7.62
CA PRO A 44 9.61 -13.49 7.19
C PRO A 44 9.81 -13.89 5.72
N TYR A 45 10.79 -13.26 5.10
CA TYR A 45 11.27 -13.72 3.81
C TYR A 45 12.02 -15.04 4.00
N ASP A 46 11.45 -16.13 3.52
CA ASP A 46 12.04 -17.46 3.60
C ASP A 46 11.52 -18.31 2.44
N VAL A 47 12.39 -18.57 1.49
CA VAL A 47 12.01 -19.26 0.25
C VAL A 47 11.42 -20.65 0.52
N LYS A 48 11.84 -21.30 1.59
CA LYS A 48 11.41 -22.68 1.91
C LYS A 48 10.13 -22.75 2.74
N ARG A 49 9.67 -21.65 3.30
CA ARG A 49 8.58 -21.63 4.29
C ARG A 49 7.19 -21.73 3.67
N TYR A 50 7.03 -21.20 2.46
CA TYR A 50 5.70 -21.00 1.87
C TYR A 50 5.41 -21.99 0.75
N ARG A 51 4.20 -22.52 0.74
CA ARG A 51 3.77 -23.46 -0.31
C ARG A 51 3.79 -22.82 -1.70
N HIS A 52 3.49 -21.53 -1.79
CA HIS A 52 3.57 -20.79 -3.05
C HIS A 52 4.94 -20.94 -3.71
N ASN A 53 6.00 -20.98 -2.91
CA ASN A 53 7.37 -21.07 -3.41
C ASN A 53 7.70 -22.46 -3.97
N LEU A 54 6.87 -23.47 -3.70
CA LEU A 54 7.04 -24.81 -4.28
C LEU A 54 6.83 -24.83 -5.80
N THR A 55 6.23 -23.77 -6.37
CA THR A 55 6.03 -23.64 -7.82
C THR A 55 7.23 -22.99 -8.53
N GLY A 56 8.36 -22.85 -7.85
CA GLY A 56 9.54 -22.18 -8.39
C GLY A 56 9.59 -20.69 -8.08
N GLU A 57 8.64 -20.16 -7.31
CA GLU A 57 8.61 -18.77 -6.90
C GLU A 57 9.38 -18.55 -5.60
N ASP A 58 9.66 -17.28 -5.27
CA ASP A 58 10.39 -16.92 -4.07
C ASP A 58 9.72 -15.80 -3.27
N ASN A 59 8.48 -15.46 -3.60
CA ASN A 59 7.79 -14.28 -3.08
C ASN A 59 6.50 -14.60 -2.30
N GLY A 60 6.41 -15.78 -1.71
CA GLY A 60 5.24 -16.16 -0.91
C GLY A 60 4.97 -15.19 0.24
N ASP A 61 6.02 -14.71 0.89
CA ASP A 61 5.91 -13.69 1.94
C ASP A 61 5.31 -12.39 1.42
N SER A 62 5.68 -11.99 0.20
CA SER A 62 5.17 -10.74 -0.40
C SER A 62 3.67 -10.79 -0.64
N HIS A 63 3.15 -11.92 -1.08
CA HIS A 63 1.71 -12.12 -1.27
C HIS A 63 0.95 -12.03 0.06
N ILE A 64 1.51 -12.60 1.12
CA ILE A 64 0.88 -12.56 2.44
C ILE A 64 0.93 -11.15 3.02
N LYS A 65 2.06 -10.47 2.89
CA LYS A 65 2.21 -9.08 3.33
C LYS A 65 1.19 -8.19 2.66
N ARG A 66 1.02 -8.33 1.34
CA ARG A 66 0.02 -7.58 0.59
C ARG A 66 -1.40 -7.87 1.08
N GLN A 67 -1.70 -9.12 1.37
CA GLN A 67 -3.00 -9.51 1.91
C GLN A 67 -3.30 -8.83 3.24
N LEU A 68 -2.29 -8.68 4.08
CA LEU A 68 -2.44 -8.02 5.39
C LEU A 68 -2.68 -6.52 5.28
N PHE A 69 -2.04 -5.84 4.32
CA PHE A 69 -2.11 -4.38 4.22
C PHE A 69 -3.13 -3.87 3.23
N GLY A 70 -3.56 -4.71 2.31
CA GLY A 70 -4.59 -4.36 1.37
C GLY A 70 -4.07 -3.78 0.07
N ARG A 71 -5.00 -3.61 -0.86
CA ARG A 71 -4.72 -3.20 -2.23
C ARG A 71 -4.84 -1.70 -2.43
N GLU A 72 -5.79 -1.06 -1.76
CA GLU A 72 -6.17 0.32 -2.05
C GLU A 72 -6.49 1.11 -0.78
N ALA A 73 -6.38 2.42 -0.92
CA ALA A 73 -6.88 3.37 0.06
C ALA A 73 -7.81 4.36 -0.63
N VAL A 74 -8.85 4.77 0.07
CA VAL A 74 -9.78 5.80 -0.39
C VAL A 74 -9.70 6.97 0.56
N VAL A 75 -9.54 8.16 0.00
CA VAL A 75 -9.44 9.41 0.77
C VAL A 75 -10.50 10.37 0.27
N ALA A 76 -11.22 10.99 1.19
CA ALA A 76 -12.20 12.02 0.85
C ALA A 76 -11.51 13.27 0.30
N ILE A 77 -12.18 13.96 -0.58
CA ILE A 77 -11.79 15.27 -1.07
C ILE A 77 -12.79 16.27 -0.54
N THR A 78 -12.31 17.27 0.17
CA THR A 78 -13.13 18.33 0.76
C THR A 78 -12.53 19.67 0.41
N LYS A 79 -13.32 20.55 -0.17
CA LYS A 79 -12.88 21.90 -0.59
C LYS A 79 -11.63 21.85 -1.47
N GLY A 80 -11.57 20.87 -2.36
CA GLY A 80 -10.47 20.71 -3.32
C GLY A 80 -9.19 20.10 -2.76
N LYS A 81 -9.20 19.58 -1.55
CA LYS A 81 -8.03 19.02 -0.88
C LYS A 81 -8.30 17.62 -0.35
N LEU A 82 -7.27 16.81 -0.26
CA LEU A 82 -7.36 15.53 0.43
C LEU A 82 -7.68 15.77 1.91
N ASP A 83 -8.71 15.09 2.39
CA ASP A 83 -9.21 15.29 3.75
C ASP A 83 -8.67 14.16 4.64
N PHE A 84 -7.54 14.43 5.25
CA PHE A 84 -6.88 13.50 6.16
C PHE A 84 -7.18 13.82 7.62
N GLY A 85 -7.23 12.78 8.44
CA GLY A 85 -7.11 12.94 9.88
C GLY A 85 -5.69 13.38 10.25
N PRO A 86 -5.46 13.77 11.50
CA PRO A 86 -4.11 14.16 11.94
C PRO A 86 -3.10 13.05 11.65
N TRP A 87 -1.96 13.45 11.08
CA TRP A 87 -0.83 12.58 10.81
C TRP A 87 -1.06 11.49 9.76
N GLU A 88 -2.22 11.43 9.14
CA GLU A 88 -2.47 10.44 8.08
C GLU A 88 -1.72 10.80 6.80
N GLN A 89 -1.03 9.83 6.22
CA GLN A 89 -0.40 9.94 4.91
C GLN A 89 -0.53 8.62 4.15
N ILE A 90 -0.53 8.71 2.82
CA ILE A 90 -0.64 7.56 1.95
C ILE A 90 0.75 6.96 1.73
N PHE A 91 0.86 5.65 1.87
CA PHE A 91 2.10 4.91 1.63
C PHE A 91 1.89 3.84 0.58
N TYR A 92 2.94 3.61 -0.18
CA TYR A 92 3.06 2.47 -1.09
C TYR A 92 3.98 1.43 -0.45
N GLY A 93 3.50 0.19 -0.32
CA GLY A 93 4.30 -0.91 0.21
C GLY A 93 4.83 -1.79 -0.92
N GLU A 94 6.14 -1.89 -1.03
CA GLU A 94 6.80 -2.75 -1.99
C GLU A 94 7.37 -3.95 -1.26
N PHE A 95 6.91 -5.17 -1.60
CA PHE A 95 7.26 -6.35 -0.83
C PHE A 95 8.22 -7.30 -1.53
N ASP A 96 8.32 -7.31 -2.86
CA ASP A 96 9.29 -8.15 -3.54
C ASP A 96 10.37 -7.39 -4.33
N GLY A 97 10.11 -6.15 -4.70
CA GLY A 97 11.11 -5.26 -5.31
C GLY A 97 11.59 -5.64 -6.71
N ARG A 98 10.98 -6.60 -7.38
CA ARG A 98 11.57 -7.18 -8.58
C ARG A 98 10.85 -6.89 -9.89
N ARG A 99 9.63 -6.39 -9.84
CA ARG A 99 8.79 -6.29 -11.04
C ARG A 99 8.30 -4.88 -11.21
N LYS A 100 8.07 -4.51 -12.47
CA LYS A 100 7.39 -3.23 -12.75
C LYS A 100 5.99 -3.29 -12.18
N LYS A 101 5.63 -2.26 -11.44
CA LYS A 101 4.33 -2.16 -10.81
C LYS A 101 3.78 -0.78 -11.07
N ARG A 102 2.46 -0.68 -11.08
CA ARG A 102 1.81 0.61 -11.26
C ARG A 102 0.81 0.87 -10.14
N VAL A 103 0.57 2.12 -9.92
CA VAL A 103 -0.45 2.58 -8.98
C VAL A 103 -1.52 3.28 -9.80
N LEU A 104 -2.75 2.86 -9.64
CA LEU A 104 -3.90 3.49 -10.28
C LEU A 104 -4.48 4.53 -9.34
N VAL A 105 -4.65 5.74 -9.84
CA VAL A 105 -5.29 6.82 -9.09
C VAL A 105 -6.56 7.22 -9.84
N LYS A 106 -7.70 7.14 -9.19
CA LYS A 106 -8.98 7.61 -9.75
C LYS A 106 -9.60 8.63 -8.82
N VAL A 107 -10.14 9.67 -9.41
CA VAL A 107 -10.80 10.76 -8.69
C VAL A 107 -12.25 10.81 -9.14
N ILE A 108 -13.18 10.79 -8.19
CA ILE A 108 -14.61 10.86 -8.45
C ILE A 108 -15.20 12.00 -7.63
N GLY A 109 -16.03 12.81 -8.27
CA GLY A 109 -16.68 13.91 -7.55
C GLY A 109 -16.96 15.10 -8.46
N GLU A 110 -17.33 16.22 -7.81
CA GLU A 110 -17.74 17.44 -8.49
C GLU A 110 -16.86 18.64 -8.19
#